data_d41fa7fdaf43a72d0d22efbecc01e4ca
#
_entry.id   d41fa7fdaf43a72d0d22efbecc01e4ca
#
_cell.length_a   1.000
_cell.length_b   1.000
_cell.length_c   1.000
_cell.angle_alpha   90.00
_cell.angle_beta   90.00
_cell.angle_gamma   90.00
#
_symmetry.space_group_name_H-M   'P 1'
#
loop_
_entity.id
_entity.type
_entity.pdbx_description
1 polymer ?
#
loop_
_entity_poly.entity_id
_entity_poly.type
_entity_poly.pdbx_seq_one_letter_code
_entity_poly.pdbx_strand_id
1 'polypeptide(L)'
;MEIITGGVTAAKGFKAAAAAAEIKYKGRTDMAMVYSEVPCVAAGTFTTNVVKAAPVKWDQNVVYNHPSAQAVICNSGIANACTGAEGYGYCKATADAASEILGIPADSVLVASTGVIGMQIPIDRIVNGVKAMAPKLDGSLEAGTEAAKAIMTTDTVKKEVAVQIEIGGKTVTVGGMCKGSGMIHPNMCTMLGFVTTDAAISKEMLQKALSANIKDTFNMVSVDGDTSTNDTVLLLANGMAGNPEITEEGADFDKFMEALNYINTCLSKKIAGDGEGATALFEVKIVGAKTKEDAVTLSKSVVTSSLTKAAIYGHDANWGRILCAMGYSGVQFDPEKVDLYFESRAGKLKIIENGVSTGYDEAEATRILSEDEVTAIADVKMGDAKATAWGCDLTY
;
A
#
# COMPACT_ATOMS: atom_id res chain seq x y z
N MET A 1 9.91 17.50 7.42
CA MET A 1 10.01 16.03 7.18
C MET A 1 11.31 15.74 6.46
N GLU A 2 12.04 14.71 6.91
CA GLU A 2 13.29 14.22 6.31
C GLU A 2 13.09 12.79 5.81
N ILE A 3 13.50 12.52 4.57
CA ILE A 3 13.46 11.17 4.00
C ILE A 3 14.73 10.45 4.43
N ILE A 4 14.58 9.27 5.03
CA ILE A 4 15.71 8.46 5.49
C ILE A 4 15.70 7.06 4.84
N THR A 5 16.83 6.39 4.89
CA THR A 5 16.92 4.98 4.46
C THR A 5 16.24 4.08 5.48
N GLY A 6 15.46 3.10 5.02
CA GLY A 6 14.86 2.07 5.86
C GLY A 6 13.43 1.73 5.51
N GLY A 7 12.85 0.91 6.34
CA GLY A 7 11.46 0.42 6.29
C GLY A 7 10.94 0.21 7.71
N VAL A 8 10.32 -0.92 7.99
CA VAL A 8 9.64 -1.21 9.27
C VAL A 8 10.55 -1.23 10.51
N THR A 9 11.86 -1.36 10.35
CA THR A 9 12.83 -1.31 11.46
C THR A 9 13.43 0.08 11.68
N ALA A 10 13.06 1.09 10.88
CA ALA A 10 13.59 2.44 11.03
C ALA A 10 13.09 3.12 12.31
N ALA A 11 11.85 2.86 12.72
CA ALA A 11 11.27 3.38 13.95
C ALA A 11 11.87 2.68 15.18
N LYS A 12 12.16 3.46 16.22
CA LYS A 12 12.81 2.96 17.44
C LYS A 12 12.00 1.83 18.09
N GLY A 13 12.71 0.76 18.51
CA GLY A 13 12.13 -0.39 19.21
C GLY A 13 11.43 -1.41 18.31
N PHE A 14 11.45 -1.22 17.00
CA PHE A 14 11.00 -2.24 16.05
C PHE A 14 12.16 -3.10 15.56
N LYS A 15 11.91 -4.40 15.51
CA LYS A 15 12.81 -5.44 15.01
C LYS A 15 12.12 -6.26 13.93
N ALA A 16 12.89 -6.84 13.04
CA ALA A 16 12.37 -7.75 12.04
C ALA A 16 13.26 -8.99 11.90
N ALA A 17 12.68 -10.04 11.35
CA ALA A 17 13.40 -11.23 10.93
C ALA A 17 12.69 -11.88 9.73
N ALA A 18 13.43 -12.66 8.96
CA ALA A 18 12.89 -13.44 7.87
C ALA A 18 13.42 -14.87 7.90
N ALA A 19 12.65 -15.82 7.37
CA ALA A 19 13.04 -17.23 7.28
C ALA A 19 12.49 -17.89 6.03
N ALA A 20 13.21 -18.91 5.56
CA ALA A 20 12.71 -19.86 4.57
C ALA A 20 12.04 -21.02 5.32
N ALA A 21 10.72 -21.03 5.34
CA ALA A 21 9.91 -22.09 5.94
C ALA A 21 9.46 -23.14 4.90
N GLU A 22 9.75 -22.88 3.61
CA GLU A 22 9.38 -23.75 2.49
C GLU A 22 7.86 -24.02 2.41
N ILE A 23 7.06 -22.97 2.65
CA ILE A 23 5.59 -23.07 2.74
C ILE A 23 5.02 -23.64 1.44
N LYS A 24 5.47 -23.12 0.31
CA LYS A 24 5.09 -23.60 -1.01
C LYS A 24 6.30 -23.97 -1.87
N TYR A 25 7.34 -23.18 -1.86
CA TYR A 25 8.53 -23.35 -2.71
C TYR A 25 9.76 -23.58 -1.85
N LYS A 26 10.65 -24.50 -2.30
CA LYS A 26 11.92 -24.78 -1.63
C LYS A 26 12.92 -23.65 -1.87
N GLY A 27 13.74 -23.37 -0.86
CA GLY A 27 14.85 -22.43 -0.95
C GLY A 27 14.47 -20.96 -1.06
N ARG A 28 13.18 -20.62 -0.86
CA ARG A 28 12.70 -19.23 -0.86
C ARG A 28 12.48 -18.76 0.58
N THR A 29 12.93 -17.55 0.89
CA THR A 29 12.54 -16.84 2.10
C THR A 29 11.07 -16.43 1.93
N ASP A 30 10.18 -16.98 2.75
CA ASP A 30 8.74 -16.93 2.60
C ASP A 30 7.98 -16.63 3.90
N MET A 31 8.72 -16.30 4.97
CA MET A 31 8.16 -15.78 6.22
C MET A 31 8.89 -14.54 6.69
N ALA A 32 8.12 -13.59 7.21
CA ALA A 32 8.60 -12.39 7.87
C ALA A 32 7.94 -12.23 9.26
N MET A 33 8.70 -11.69 10.19
CA MET A 33 8.24 -11.27 11.50
C MET A 33 8.64 -9.81 11.73
N VAL A 34 7.69 -8.97 12.12
CA VAL A 34 7.93 -7.62 12.64
C VAL A 34 7.52 -7.63 14.10
N TYR A 35 8.38 -7.17 14.97
CA TYR A 35 8.19 -7.20 16.42
C TYR A 35 8.54 -5.86 17.04
N SER A 36 7.75 -5.42 18.02
CA SER A 36 8.05 -4.27 18.86
C SER A 36 8.50 -4.71 20.25
N GLU A 37 9.54 -4.05 20.77
CA GLU A 37 10.05 -4.30 22.13
C GLU A 37 9.04 -3.98 23.23
N VAL A 38 8.04 -3.14 22.92
CA VAL A 38 6.94 -2.79 23.84
C VAL A 38 5.60 -2.92 23.11
N PRO A 39 4.47 -3.09 23.84
CA PRO A 39 3.15 -3.10 23.23
C PRO A 39 2.88 -1.84 22.41
N CYS A 40 2.23 -2.00 21.25
CA CYS A 40 1.84 -0.92 20.35
C CYS A 40 0.33 -0.70 20.40
N VAL A 41 -0.11 0.54 20.26
CA VAL A 41 -1.44 0.76 19.72
C VAL A 41 -1.44 0.40 18.24
N ALA A 42 -2.51 -0.23 17.76
CA ALA A 42 -2.61 -0.70 16.39
C ALA A 42 -3.84 -0.14 15.69
N ALA A 43 -3.66 0.24 14.44
CA ALA A 43 -4.73 0.57 13.50
C ALA A 43 -4.66 -0.38 12.30
N GLY A 44 -5.81 -0.65 11.68
CA GLY A 44 -5.87 -1.51 10.51
C GLY A 44 -6.96 -1.09 9.53
N THR A 45 -6.69 -1.32 8.25
CA THR A 45 -7.69 -1.28 7.19
C THR A 45 -7.63 -2.57 6.41
N PHE A 46 -8.78 -3.06 5.96
CA PHE A 46 -8.94 -4.43 5.48
C PHE A 46 -9.81 -4.48 4.24
N THR A 47 -9.63 -5.49 3.41
CA THR A 47 -10.41 -5.71 2.19
C THR A 47 -11.92 -5.67 2.45
N THR A 48 -12.65 -5.04 1.54
CA THR A 48 -14.12 -5.08 1.50
C THR A 48 -14.67 -6.27 0.71
N ASN A 49 -13.78 -7.07 0.09
CA ASN A 49 -14.18 -8.30 -0.60
C ASN A 49 -14.98 -9.18 0.36
N VAL A 50 -16.13 -9.70 -0.09
CA VAL A 50 -16.96 -10.58 0.73
C VAL A 50 -16.29 -11.93 1.00
N VAL A 51 -15.38 -12.35 0.10
CA VAL A 51 -14.52 -13.53 0.27
C VAL A 51 -13.27 -13.13 1.04
N LYS A 52 -13.43 -12.91 2.36
CA LYS A 52 -12.30 -12.52 3.23
C LYS A 52 -11.50 -13.72 3.67
N ALA A 53 -10.17 -13.61 3.53
CA ALA A 53 -9.22 -14.58 4.06
C ALA A 53 -9.30 -14.66 5.60
N ALA A 54 -8.89 -15.79 6.14
CA ALA A 54 -8.91 -15.99 7.61
C ALA A 54 -8.00 -14.98 8.36
N PRO A 55 -6.79 -14.63 7.88
CA PRO A 55 -5.97 -13.59 8.51
C PRO A 55 -6.66 -12.23 8.62
N VAL A 56 -7.42 -11.82 7.61
CA VAL A 56 -8.19 -10.57 7.65
C VAL A 56 -9.16 -10.53 8.82
N LYS A 57 -9.88 -11.65 9.05
CA LYS A 57 -10.83 -11.76 10.17
C LYS A 57 -10.11 -11.82 11.52
N TRP A 58 -8.97 -12.48 11.58
CA TRP A 58 -8.11 -12.56 12.76
C TRP A 58 -7.61 -11.15 13.14
N ASP A 59 -7.03 -10.44 12.21
CA ASP A 59 -6.44 -9.12 12.44
C ASP A 59 -7.50 -8.06 12.77
N GLN A 60 -8.69 -8.13 12.16
CA GLN A 60 -9.83 -7.30 12.56
C GLN A 60 -10.17 -7.49 14.03
N ASN A 61 -10.17 -8.75 14.52
CA ASN A 61 -10.41 -9.01 15.92
C ASN A 61 -9.32 -8.44 16.82
N VAL A 62 -8.04 -8.63 16.49
CA VAL A 62 -6.91 -8.08 17.26
C VAL A 62 -6.96 -6.55 17.28
N VAL A 63 -7.08 -5.90 16.13
CA VAL A 63 -7.05 -4.44 16.01
C VAL A 63 -8.23 -3.79 16.74
N TYR A 64 -9.44 -4.32 16.57
CA TYR A 64 -10.63 -3.63 17.08
C TYR A 64 -11.01 -4.01 18.51
N ASN A 65 -10.73 -5.24 18.94
CA ASN A 65 -11.22 -5.76 20.22
C ASN A 65 -10.14 -5.90 21.29
N HIS A 66 -8.84 -5.80 20.93
CA HIS A 66 -7.75 -5.91 21.90
C HIS A 66 -7.03 -4.56 22.09
N PRO A 67 -6.42 -4.32 23.27
CA PRO A 67 -5.84 -3.00 23.60
C PRO A 67 -4.57 -2.70 22.83
N SER A 68 -3.82 -3.73 22.44
CA SER A 68 -2.51 -3.57 21.80
C SER A 68 -2.18 -4.72 20.86
N ALA A 69 -1.23 -4.49 19.95
CA ALA A 69 -0.53 -5.50 19.19
C ALA A 69 0.98 -5.37 19.41
N GLN A 70 1.75 -6.44 19.22
CA GLN A 70 3.18 -6.39 19.48
C GLN A 70 4.01 -7.15 18.43
N ALA A 71 3.41 -8.05 17.66
CA ALA A 71 4.05 -8.73 16.56
C ALA A 71 3.14 -8.86 15.34
N VAL A 72 3.74 -8.91 14.15
CA VAL A 72 3.10 -9.28 12.88
C VAL A 72 3.85 -10.46 12.31
N ILE A 73 3.17 -11.56 12.05
CA ILE A 73 3.71 -12.73 11.36
C ILE A 73 3.10 -12.79 9.97
N CYS A 74 3.94 -12.73 8.96
CA CYS A 74 3.51 -12.78 7.56
C CYS A 74 4.11 -13.99 6.86
N ASN A 75 3.30 -14.69 6.06
CA ASN A 75 3.78 -15.69 5.11
C ASN A 75 3.43 -15.34 3.67
N SER A 76 4.34 -15.67 2.75
CA SER A 76 4.09 -15.67 1.31
C SER A 76 3.98 -17.10 0.75
N GLY A 77 3.29 -17.24 -0.41
CA GLY A 77 3.09 -18.49 -1.13
C GLY A 77 1.70 -19.09 -1.01
N ILE A 78 1.04 -19.00 0.15
CA ILE A 78 -0.33 -19.48 0.39
C ILE A 78 -1.12 -18.41 1.12
N ALA A 79 -2.29 -18.05 0.60
CA ALA A 79 -3.09 -16.92 1.05
C ALA A 79 -3.93 -17.17 2.31
N ASN A 80 -4.12 -18.43 2.72
CA ASN A 80 -5.09 -18.80 3.77
C ASN A 80 -6.49 -18.21 3.53
N ALA A 81 -6.92 -18.23 2.27
CA ALA A 81 -8.23 -17.80 1.81
C ALA A 81 -8.99 -19.00 1.24
N CYS A 82 -10.30 -19.06 1.43
CA CYS A 82 -11.15 -20.20 1.07
C CYS A 82 -10.69 -21.51 1.73
N THR A 83 -10.20 -21.47 2.94
CA THR A 83 -9.66 -22.61 3.72
C THR A 83 -10.66 -23.16 4.75
N GLY A 84 -11.92 -22.71 4.69
CA GLY A 84 -12.98 -23.17 5.61
C GLY A 84 -12.73 -22.77 7.08
N ALA A 85 -13.25 -23.55 7.99
CA ALA A 85 -13.11 -23.31 9.44
C ALA A 85 -11.65 -23.47 9.93
N GLU A 86 -10.85 -24.30 9.26
CA GLU A 86 -9.45 -24.56 9.62
C GLU A 86 -8.57 -23.31 9.46
N GLY A 87 -8.89 -22.44 8.48
CA GLY A 87 -8.12 -21.24 8.20
C GLY A 87 -7.94 -20.30 9.39
N TYR A 88 -8.97 -20.11 10.21
CA TYR A 88 -8.89 -19.32 11.43
C TYR A 88 -8.07 -20.04 12.53
N GLY A 89 -8.14 -21.36 12.57
CA GLY A 89 -7.30 -22.20 13.42
C GLY A 89 -5.81 -22.07 13.11
N TYR A 90 -5.45 -21.89 11.83
CA TYR A 90 -4.06 -21.65 11.42
C TYR A 90 -3.56 -20.29 11.91
N CYS A 91 -4.40 -19.24 11.88
CA CYS A 91 -4.04 -17.94 12.45
C CYS A 91 -3.79 -18.06 13.95
N LYS A 92 -4.69 -18.75 14.66
CA LYS A 92 -4.53 -19.00 16.10
C LYS A 92 -3.24 -19.75 16.41
N ALA A 93 -2.95 -20.84 15.71
CA ALA A 93 -1.75 -21.64 15.93
C ALA A 93 -0.45 -20.83 15.64
N THR A 94 -0.49 -19.95 14.64
CA THR A 94 0.60 -19.03 14.34
C THR A 94 0.81 -18.03 15.48
N ALA A 95 -0.27 -17.45 15.98
CA ALA A 95 -0.24 -16.50 17.10
C ALA A 95 0.23 -17.17 18.40
N ASP A 96 -0.27 -18.38 18.70
CA ASP A 96 0.14 -19.17 19.87
C ASP A 96 1.66 -19.46 19.83
N ALA A 97 2.19 -19.86 18.68
CA ALA A 97 3.63 -20.12 18.50
C ALA A 97 4.48 -18.86 18.70
N ALA A 98 4.03 -17.71 18.19
CA ALA A 98 4.71 -16.43 18.40
C ALA A 98 4.63 -15.98 19.87
N SER A 99 3.46 -16.14 20.49
CA SER A 99 3.23 -15.85 21.90
C SER A 99 4.18 -16.65 22.81
N GLU A 100 4.28 -17.95 22.60
CA GLU A 100 5.14 -18.83 23.37
C GLU A 100 6.63 -18.41 23.31
N ILE A 101 7.12 -18.13 22.11
CA ILE A 101 8.56 -17.88 21.93
C ILE A 101 8.96 -16.43 22.24
N LEU A 102 8.05 -15.46 22.05
CA LEU A 102 8.31 -14.04 22.31
C LEU A 102 7.92 -13.61 23.72
N GLY A 103 7.17 -14.42 24.44
CA GLY A 103 6.68 -14.09 25.78
C GLY A 103 5.64 -12.96 25.78
N ILE A 104 4.80 -12.86 24.72
CA ILE A 104 3.76 -11.85 24.57
C ILE A 104 2.37 -12.50 24.50
N PRO A 105 1.27 -11.77 24.76
CA PRO A 105 -0.08 -12.33 24.62
C PRO A 105 -0.36 -12.77 23.17
N ALA A 106 -1.02 -13.92 22.98
CA ALA A 106 -1.37 -14.42 21.64
C ALA A 106 -2.35 -13.49 20.90
N ASP A 107 -3.22 -12.80 21.64
CA ASP A 107 -4.15 -11.80 21.13
C ASP A 107 -3.50 -10.43 20.81
N SER A 108 -2.19 -10.32 21.00
CA SER A 108 -1.38 -9.19 20.51
C SER A 108 -0.60 -9.52 19.23
N VAL A 109 -0.80 -10.71 18.64
CA VAL A 109 -0.12 -11.16 17.43
C VAL A 109 -1.05 -11.03 16.22
N LEU A 110 -0.63 -10.21 15.26
CA LEU A 110 -1.27 -10.05 13.96
C LEU A 110 -0.72 -11.09 12.98
N VAL A 111 -1.54 -11.58 12.06
CA VAL A 111 -1.18 -12.64 11.11
C VAL A 111 -1.59 -12.25 9.70
N ALA A 112 -0.64 -12.20 8.78
CA ALA A 112 -0.91 -11.91 7.39
C ALA A 112 -0.44 -13.06 6.47
N SER A 113 -1.18 -13.31 5.40
CA SER A 113 -0.84 -14.34 4.42
C SER A 113 -1.08 -13.82 3.00
N THR A 114 -0.26 -14.25 2.06
CA THR A 114 -0.42 -13.91 0.64
C THR A 114 0.02 -15.06 -0.24
N GLY A 115 -0.55 -15.18 -1.45
CA GLY A 115 -0.22 -16.22 -2.42
C GLY A 115 -1.44 -16.94 -2.96
N VAL A 116 -1.36 -18.26 -3.12
CA VAL A 116 -2.41 -19.05 -3.75
C VAL A 116 -3.64 -19.19 -2.83
N ILE A 117 -4.82 -18.96 -3.40
CA ILE A 117 -6.13 -19.14 -2.75
C ILE A 117 -6.55 -20.61 -2.82
N GLY A 118 -7.24 -21.11 -1.80
CA GLY A 118 -7.82 -22.47 -1.75
C GLY A 118 -6.86 -23.60 -1.31
N MET A 119 -5.59 -23.25 -1.05
CA MET A 119 -4.64 -24.22 -0.49
C MET A 119 -4.64 -24.15 1.03
N GLN A 120 -4.59 -25.29 1.70
CA GLN A 120 -4.42 -25.38 3.15
C GLN A 120 -3.00 -25.00 3.56
N ILE A 121 -2.87 -24.29 4.67
CA ILE A 121 -1.57 -23.89 5.23
C ILE A 121 -0.86 -25.12 5.83
N PRO A 122 0.40 -25.38 5.48
CA PRO A 122 1.21 -26.37 6.19
C PRO A 122 1.65 -25.79 7.53
N ILE A 123 0.75 -25.84 8.52
CA ILE A 123 0.88 -25.13 9.80
C ILE A 123 2.17 -25.45 10.55
N ASP A 124 2.65 -26.69 10.49
CA ASP A 124 3.93 -27.07 11.11
C ASP A 124 5.11 -26.29 10.54
N ARG A 125 5.10 -25.95 9.24
CA ARG A 125 6.13 -25.14 8.61
C ARG A 125 6.08 -23.70 9.09
N ILE A 126 4.86 -23.15 9.24
CA ILE A 126 4.65 -21.80 9.82
C ILE A 126 5.20 -21.76 11.26
N VAL A 127 4.81 -22.69 12.11
CA VAL A 127 5.26 -22.76 13.51
C VAL A 127 6.79 -22.87 13.57
N ASN A 128 7.40 -23.73 12.74
CA ASN A 128 8.86 -23.86 12.66
C ASN A 128 9.51 -22.57 12.16
N GLY A 129 8.91 -21.87 11.19
CA GLY A 129 9.36 -20.58 10.70
C GLY A 129 9.35 -19.50 11.78
N VAL A 130 8.27 -19.42 12.57
CA VAL A 130 8.18 -18.53 13.74
C VAL A 130 9.32 -18.79 14.73
N LYS A 131 9.54 -20.06 15.08
CA LYS A 131 10.64 -20.47 15.98
C LYS A 131 12.03 -20.14 15.42
N ALA A 132 12.20 -20.24 14.10
CA ALA A 132 13.46 -19.90 13.43
C ALA A 132 13.72 -18.39 13.34
N MET A 133 12.67 -17.57 13.26
CA MET A 133 12.77 -16.11 13.16
C MET A 133 13.02 -15.43 14.52
N ALA A 134 12.36 -15.89 15.58
CA ALA A 134 12.42 -15.20 16.88
C ALA A 134 13.84 -14.93 17.40
N PRO A 135 14.79 -15.88 17.39
CA PRO A 135 16.17 -15.63 17.83
C PRO A 135 16.99 -14.75 16.87
N LYS A 136 16.47 -14.45 15.67
CA LYS A 136 17.10 -13.62 14.65
C LYS A 136 16.53 -12.20 14.57
N LEU A 137 15.60 -11.86 15.46
CA LEU A 137 15.01 -10.52 15.51
C LEU A 137 16.08 -9.47 15.73
N ASP A 138 16.21 -8.56 14.79
CA ASP A 138 17.22 -7.51 14.78
C ASP A 138 16.61 -6.17 14.34
N GLY A 139 17.09 -5.06 14.95
CA GLY A 139 16.63 -3.69 14.64
C GLY A 139 17.40 -3.04 13.49
N SER A 140 18.29 -3.73 12.81
CA SER A 140 19.03 -3.19 11.67
C SER A 140 18.13 -2.93 10.48
N LEU A 141 18.55 -2.02 9.60
CA LEU A 141 17.85 -1.76 8.33
C LEU A 141 17.83 -2.99 7.43
N GLU A 142 18.91 -3.81 7.50
CA GLU A 142 19.02 -5.06 6.74
C GLU A 142 17.91 -6.05 7.13
N ALA A 143 17.65 -6.22 8.44
CA ALA A 143 16.58 -7.09 8.91
C ALA A 143 15.20 -6.66 8.39
N GLY A 144 14.93 -5.34 8.35
CA GLY A 144 13.72 -4.78 7.74
C GLY A 144 13.64 -5.06 6.24
N THR A 145 14.76 -4.91 5.54
CA THR A 145 14.88 -5.21 4.10
C THR A 145 14.62 -6.70 3.80
N GLU A 146 15.17 -7.61 4.59
CA GLU A 146 14.93 -9.05 4.39
C GLU A 146 13.47 -9.43 4.68
N ALA A 147 12.83 -8.78 5.67
CA ALA A 147 11.39 -8.93 5.90
C ALA A 147 10.56 -8.43 4.70
N ALA A 148 10.91 -7.29 4.11
CA ALA A 148 10.24 -6.76 2.92
C ALA A 148 10.39 -7.67 1.70
N LYS A 149 11.53 -8.35 1.54
CA LYS A 149 11.73 -9.36 0.49
C LYS A 149 10.92 -10.64 0.74
N ALA A 150 10.80 -11.08 1.99
CA ALA A 150 10.13 -12.33 2.35
C ALA A 150 8.62 -12.31 2.11
N ILE A 151 7.98 -11.13 2.12
CA ILE A 151 6.55 -10.98 1.86
C ILE A 151 6.19 -10.89 0.37
N MET A 152 7.17 -10.76 -0.52
CA MET A 152 6.95 -10.68 -1.97
C MET A 152 6.38 -11.98 -2.52
N THR A 153 5.58 -11.86 -3.60
CA THR A 153 5.06 -13.01 -4.37
C THR A 153 5.51 -12.93 -5.82
N THR A 154 4.78 -12.19 -6.65
CA THR A 154 5.12 -11.88 -8.04
C THR A 154 5.85 -10.55 -8.19
N ASP A 155 6.03 -9.84 -7.09
CA ASP A 155 6.81 -8.61 -7.03
C ASP A 155 8.23 -8.83 -7.56
N THR A 156 8.74 -7.87 -8.34
CA THR A 156 10.11 -7.92 -8.88
C THR A 156 11.11 -7.17 -7.98
N VAL A 157 10.61 -6.21 -7.20
CA VAL A 157 11.41 -5.39 -6.29
C VAL A 157 10.77 -5.28 -4.91
N LYS A 158 11.62 -5.21 -3.87
CA LYS A 158 11.16 -4.91 -2.52
C LYS A 158 10.62 -3.47 -2.43
N LYS A 159 9.65 -3.26 -1.55
CA LYS A 159 9.01 -1.96 -1.37
C LYS A 159 9.10 -1.55 0.09
N GLU A 160 9.97 -0.58 0.38
CA GLU A 160 10.16 0.00 1.71
C GLU A 160 10.45 1.49 1.61
N VAL A 161 10.16 2.23 2.68
CA VAL A 161 10.35 3.68 2.80
C VAL A 161 10.33 4.08 4.27
N ALA A 162 11.08 5.14 4.64
CA ALA A 162 11.05 5.69 5.98
C ALA A 162 11.26 7.21 5.95
N VAL A 163 10.67 7.91 6.93
CA VAL A 163 10.84 9.35 7.14
C VAL A 163 10.97 9.67 8.62
N GLN A 164 11.54 10.86 8.90
CA GLN A 164 11.55 11.48 10.21
C GLN A 164 10.84 12.82 10.19
N ILE A 165 10.12 13.09 11.27
CA ILE A 165 9.44 14.35 11.54
C ILE A 165 9.74 14.79 12.98
N GLU A 166 9.42 16.05 13.29
CA GLU A 166 9.53 16.57 14.65
C GLU A 166 8.13 16.79 15.24
N ILE A 167 7.84 16.16 16.37
CA ILE A 167 6.60 16.30 17.14
C ILE A 167 6.97 16.64 18.59
N GLY A 168 6.49 17.79 19.08
CA GLY A 168 6.75 18.23 20.44
C GLY A 168 8.24 18.28 20.82
N GLY A 169 9.12 18.64 19.86
CA GLY A 169 10.58 18.70 20.06
C GLY A 169 11.27 17.33 20.14
N LYS A 170 10.59 16.27 19.69
CA LYS A 170 11.13 14.91 19.58
C LYS A 170 11.13 14.44 18.13
N THR A 171 12.20 13.78 17.74
CA THR A 171 12.26 13.10 16.45
C THR A 171 11.37 11.85 16.50
N VAL A 172 10.39 11.81 15.61
CA VAL A 172 9.48 10.68 15.39
C VAL A 172 9.78 10.08 14.04
N THR A 173 9.91 8.78 13.98
CA THR A 173 10.18 8.02 12.78
C THR A 173 8.93 7.26 12.34
N VAL A 174 8.63 7.30 11.05
CA VAL A 174 7.62 6.47 10.41
C VAL A 174 8.29 5.67 9.30
N GLY A 175 8.14 4.36 9.34
CA GLY A 175 8.70 3.47 8.32
C GLY A 175 7.67 2.45 7.86
N GLY A 176 7.80 1.98 6.63
CA GLY A 176 6.85 1.02 6.09
C GLY A 176 7.45 0.09 5.06
N MET A 177 6.82 -1.06 4.91
CA MET A 177 7.04 -1.99 3.81
C MET A 177 5.72 -2.47 3.26
N CYS A 178 5.69 -2.85 1.99
CA CYS A 178 4.53 -3.49 1.39
C CYS A 178 4.91 -4.50 0.31
N LYS A 179 3.93 -5.31 -0.09
CA LYS A 179 3.99 -6.14 -1.28
C LYS A 179 2.72 -5.93 -2.11
N GLY A 180 2.86 -6.10 -3.41
CA GLY A 180 1.77 -6.08 -4.36
C GLY A 180 2.30 -5.90 -5.78
N SER A 181 1.80 -6.72 -6.71
CA SER A 181 2.14 -6.73 -8.12
C SER A 181 0.93 -7.17 -8.96
N GLY A 182 0.31 -8.30 -8.65
CA GLY A 182 -0.97 -8.76 -9.25
C GLY A 182 -2.11 -8.81 -8.24
N MET A 183 -3.35 -8.84 -8.76
CA MET A 183 -4.62 -8.73 -8.04
C MET A 183 -4.68 -7.41 -7.27
N ILE A 184 -4.49 -6.28 -8.00
CA ILE A 184 -4.35 -4.93 -7.43
C ILE A 184 -5.42 -3.99 -7.98
N HIS A 185 -6.54 -3.88 -7.26
CA HIS A 185 -7.56 -2.83 -7.41
C HIS A 185 -8.20 -2.56 -6.04
N PRO A 186 -7.56 -1.79 -5.16
CA PRO A 186 -8.06 -1.59 -3.81
C PRO A 186 -9.40 -0.86 -3.78
N ASN A 187 -10.37 -1.49 -3.14
CA ASN A 187 -11.52 -0.82 -2.56
C ASN A 187 -11.47 -1.10 -1.05
N MET A 188 -10.58 -0.40 -0.32
CA MET A 188 -10.09 -0.63 1.03
C MET A 188 -8.98 -1.69 1.12
N CYS A 189 -7.96 -1.60 0.24
CA CYS A 189 -6.68 -2.32 0.18
C CYS A 189 -6.62 -3.58 -0.71
N THR A 190 -5.67 -3.60 -1.69
CA THR A 190 -5.28 -4.80 -2.45
C THR A 190 -3.78 -5.02 -2.34
N MET A 191 -3.30 -5.34 -1.13
CA MET A 191 -1.88 -5.53 -0.85
C MET A 191 -1.68 -5.89 0.61
N LEU A 192 -0.48 -6.25 0.99
CA LEU A 192 -0.09 -6.26 2.39
C LEU A 192 0.83 -5.07 2.64
N GLY A 193 0.45 -4.21 3.58
CA GLY A 193 1.24 -3.06 4.02
C GLY A 193 1.42 -3.07 5.52
N PHE A 194 2.64 -2.89 5.95
CA PHE A 194 2.99 -2.81 7.35
C PHE A 194 3.74 -1.50 7.58
N VAL A 195 3.17 -0.65 8.42
CA VAL A 195 3.74 0.65 8.78
C VAL A 195 4.00 0.66 10.28
N THR A 196 5.17 1.10 10.66
CA THR A 196 5.62 1.20 12.05
C THR A 196 5.98 2.64 12.39
N THR A 197 5.72 3.05 13.61
CA THR A 197 6.17 4.35 14.12
C THR A 197 6.47 4.28 15.60
N ASP A 198 7.46 5.06 16.03
CA ASP A 198 7.76 5.26 17.43
C ASP A 198 6.99 6.42 18.06
N ALA A 199 6.04 7.02 17.33
CA ALA A 199 5.15 8.06 17.84
C ALA A 199 4.32 7.58 19.03
N ALA A 200 4.17 8.46 20.04
CA ALA A 200 3.10 8.33 21.02
C ALA A 200 1.83 8.98 20.43
N ILE A 201 0.82 8.15 20.18
CA ILE A 201 -0.47 8.55 19.60
C ILE A 201 -1.56 7.63 20.11
N SER A 202 -2.73 8.17 20.42
CA SER A 202 -3.85 7.35 20.89
C SER A 202 -4.37 6.40 19.81
N LYS A 203 -4.95 5.29 20.23
CA LYS A 203 -5.54 4.29 19.31
C LYS A 203 -6.60 4.89 18.40
N GLU A 204 -7.42 5.79 18.92
CA GLU A 204 -8.46 6.48 18.16
C GLU A 204 -7.84 7.36 17.06
N MET A 205 -6.84 8.19 17.41
CA MET A 205 -6.19 9.08 16.45
C MET A 205 -5.38 8.31 15.43
N LEU A 206 -4.74 7.20 15.82
CA LEU A 206 -4.01 6.32 14.90
C LEU A 206 -4.95 5.71 13.86
N GLN A 207 -6.11 5.16 14.31
CA GLN A 207 -7.12 4.60 13.39
C GLN A 207 -7.72 5.69 12.49
N LYS A 208 -7.99 6.88 13.03
CA LYS A 208 -8.47 8.03 12.27
C LYS A 208 -7.49 8.41 11.17
N ALA A 209 -6.20 8.52 11.52
CA ALA A 209 -5.13 8.85 10.58
C ALA A 209 -5.08 7.83 9.43
N LEU A 210 -5.02 6.53 9.75
CA LEU A 210 -4.94 5.48 8.75
C LEU A 210 -6.19 5.45 7.85
N SER A 211 -7.38 5.51 8.44
CA SER A 211 -8.66 5.45 7.71
C SER A 211 -8.87 6.63 6.76
N ALA A 212 -8.39 7.81 7.12
CA ALA A 212 -8.43 8.98 6.25
C ALA A 212 -7.40 8.85 5.11
N ASN A 213 -6.17 8.46 5.44
CA ASN A 213 -5.06 8.42 4.51
C ASN A 213 -5.22 7.37 3.40
N ILE A 214 -5.73 6.18 3.72
CA ILE A 214 -5.91 5.07 2.77
C ILE A 214 -6.75 5.48 1.55
N LYS A 215 -7.72 6.37 1.73
CA LYS A 215 -8.61 6.82 0.67
C LYS A 215 -7.89 7.54 -0.46
N ASP A 216 -6.83 8.26 -0.12
CA ASP A 216 -6.05 9.07 -1.05
C ASP A 216 -4.70 8.43 -1.45
N THR A 217 -4.43 7.23 -0.94
CA THR A 217 -3.18 6.50 -1.19
C THR A 217 -3.45 5.12 -1.78
N PHE A 218 -3.43 4.06 -1.00
CA PHE A 218 -3.58 2.69 -1.52
C PHE A 218 -4.89 2.48 -2.30
N ASN A 219 -6.02 3.08 -1.88
CA ASN A 219 -7.29 2.97 -2.63
C ASN A 219 -7.27 3.65 -4.00
N MET A 220 -6.24 4.40 -4.30
CA MET A 220 -6.06 5.06 -5.59
C MET A 220 -5.16 4.28 -6.55
N VAL A 221 -4.74 3.05 -6.18
CA VAL A 221 -3.93 2.17 -7.03
C VAL A 221 -4.83 1.23 -7.86
N SER A 222 -4.46 0.91 -9.08
CA SER A 222 -5.02 -0.21 -9.84
C SER A 222 -4.01 -0.77 -10.84
N VAL A 223 -3.76 -2.08 -10.78
CA VAL A 223 -2.95 -2.81 -11.76
C VAL A 223 -3.85 -3.53 -12.76
N ASP A 224 -4.78 -4.36 -12.29
CA ASP A 224 -5.56 -5.31 -13.10
C ASP A 224 -7.08 -5.22 -12.88
N GLY A 225 -7.56 -4.38 -11.96
CA GLY A 225 -8.98 -4.23 -11.65
C GLY A 225 -9.54 -5.24 -10.65
N ASP A 226 -8.73 -6.16 -10.14
CA ASP A 226 -9.17 -7.24 -9.26
C ASP A 226 -8.89 -6.94 -7.77
N THR A 227 -9.93 -7.03 -6.93
CA THR A 227 -9.82 -6.82 -5.47
C THR A 227 -9.52 -8.14 -4.76
N SER A 228 -8.40 -8.20 -4.03
CA SER A 228 -7.94 -9.39 -3.32
C SER A 228 -8.78 -9.75 -2.10
N THR A 229 -8.65 -11.00 -1.66
CA THR A 229 -9.26 -11.57 -0.46
C THR A 229 -8.48 -11.25 0.83
N ASN A 230 -7.23 -10.79 0.70
CA ASN A 230 -6.25 -10.71 1.80
C ASN A 230 -5.83 -9.30 2.17
N ASP A 231 -6.29 -8.29 1.46
CA ASP A 231 -5.78 -6.93 1.60
C ASP A 231 -5.83 -6.42 3.02
N THR A 232 -4.67 -5.97 3.48
CA THR A 232 -4.48 -5.51 4.86
C THR A 232 -3.41 -4.44 4.92
N VAL A 233 -3.71 -3.29 5.52
CA VAL A 233 -2.72 -2.33 5.99
C VAL A 233 -2.77 -2.26 7.50
N LEU A 234 -1.64 -2.51 8.14
CA LEU A 234 -1.46 -2.41 9.58
C LEU A 234 -0.52 -1.25 9.90
N LEU A 235 -0.89 -0.44 10.88
CA LEU A 235 -0.08 0.66 11.40
C LEU A 235 0.08 0.46 12.91
N LEU A 236 1.34 0.28 13.34
CA LEU A 236 1.69 0.05 14.74
C LEU A 236 2.48 1.24 15.29
N ALA A 237 2.08 1.75 16.44
CA ALA A 237 2.74 2.86 17.13
C ALA A 237 3.10 2.45 18.56
N ASN A 238 4.40 2.50 18.91
CA ASN A 238 4.91 2.03 20.19
C ASN A 238 5.28 3.13 21.20
N GLY A 239 5.23 4.41 20.82
CA GLY A 239 5.45 5.54 21.72
C GLY A 239 6.90 5.77 22.15
N MET A 240 7.87 5.04 21.60
CA MET A 240 9.27 5.09 22.06
C MET A 240 10.04 6.35 21.63
N ALA A 241 9.47 7.20 20.77
CA ALA A 241 10.02 8.53 20.47
C ALA A 241 9.95 9.47 21.69
N GLY A 242 8.96 9.26 22.59
CA GLY A 242 8.77 10.05 23.81
C GLY A 242 8.26 11.45 23.51
N ASN A 243 7.56 11.65 22.40
CA ASN A 243 6.81 12.86 22.10
C ASN A 243 5.57 12.97 23.01
N PRO A 244 4.98 14.17 23.19
CA PRO A 244 3.66 14.30 23.78
C PRO A 244 2.66 13.44 23.00
N GLU A 245 1.81 12.70 23.71
CA GLU A 245 0.84 11.82 23.05
C GLU A 245 -0.14 12.63 22.20
N ILE A 246 -0.31 12.23 20.94
CA ILE A 246 -1.30 12.81 20.02
C ILE A 246 -2.67 12.22 20.35
N THR A 247 -3.53 13.01 21.02
CA THR A 247 -4.87 12.58 21.47
C THR A 247 -6.01 13.31 20.75
N GLU A 248 -5.69 14.32 19.95
CA GLU A 248 -6.66 15.14 19.20
C GLU A 248 -6.07 15.65 17.88
N GLU A 249 -6.92 16.20 17.01
CA GLU A 249 -6.49 16.89 15.80
C GLU A 249 -5.79 18.22 16.16
N GLY A 250 -4.78 18.58 15.38
CA GLY A 250 -3.99 19.79 15.57
C GLY A 250 -2.64 19.66 14.88
N ALA A 251 -1.74 20.61 15.12
CA ALA A 251 -0.48 20.72 14.39
C ALA A 251 0.41 19.47 14.45
N ASP A 252 0.44 18.75 15.57
CA ASP A 252 1.22 17.51 15.70
C ASP A 252 0.56 16.35 14.97
N PHE A 253 -0.78 16.26 14.99
CA PHE A 253 -1.52 15.29 14.17
C PHE A 253 -1.35 15.58 12.68
N ASP A 254 -1.39 16.85 12.26
CA ASP A 254 -1.20 17.23 10.85
C ASP A 254 0.20 16.85 10.34
N LYS A 255 1.25 17.06 11.16
CA LYS A 255 2.61 16.59 10.83
C LYS A 255 2.69 15.07 10.71
N PHE A 256 2.04 14.34 11.62
CA PHE A 256 1.95 12.89 11.55
C PHE A 256 1.24 12.42 10.27
N MET A 257 0.12 13.07 9.92
CA MET A 257 -0.62 12.83 8.69
C MET A 257 0.22 13.10 7.45
N GLU A 258 1.03 14.17 7.43
CA GLU A 258 1.95 14.46 6.32
C GLU A 258 2.97 13.33 6.14
N ALA A 259 3.59 12.84 7.22
CA ALA A 259 4.52 11.72 7.19
C ALA A 259 3.86 10.43 6.71
N LEU A 260 2.70 10.09 7.26
CA LEU A 260 1.94 8.90 6.87
C LEU A 260 1.51 8.98 5.40
N ASN A 261 1.10 10.16 4.94
CA ASN A 261 0.73 10.38 3.54
C ASN A 261 1.92 10.18 2.60
N TYR A 262 3.09 10.66 2.97
CA TYR A 262 4.30 10.44 2.18
C TYR A 262 4.65 8.95 2.08
N ILE A 263 4.69 8.23 3.23
CA ILE A 263 4.96 6.79 3.30
C ILE A 263 4.00 6.01 2.40
N ASN A 264 2.69 6.19 2.60
CA ASN A 264 1.69 5.40 1.89
C ASN A 264 1.59 5.77 0.41
N THR A 265 1.84 7.04 0.03
CA THR A 265 1.94 7.45 -1.39
C THR A 265 3.15 6.80 -2.06
N CYS A 266 4.33 6.82 -1.43
CA CYS A 266 5.52 6.16 -1.98
C CYS A 266 5.32 4.65 -2.15
N LEU A 267 4.72 3.98 -1.15
CA LEU A 267 4.41 2.55 -1.21
C LEU A 267 3.38 2.25 -2.31
N SER A 268 2.34 3.09 -2.46
CA SER A 268 1.33 2.98 -3.52
C SER A 268 1.94 3.08 -4.92
N LYS A 269 2.81 4.06 -5.14
CA LYS A 269 3.54 4.23 -6.41
C LYS A 269 4.45 3.03 -6.71
N LYS A 270 5.15 2.50 -5.68
CA LYS A 270 6.00 1.31 -5.83
C LYS A 270 5.19 0.04 -6.18
N ILE A 271 3.96 -0.10 -5.65
CA ILE A 271 3.06 -1.20 -6.03
C ILE A 271 2.62 -1.03 -7.48
N ALA A 272 2.12 0.17 -7.84
CA ALA A 272 1.63 0.44 -9.19
C ALA A 272 2.72 0.25 -10.26
N GLY A 273 3.94 0.77 -10.00
CA GLY A 273 5.06 0.68 -10.94
C GLY A 273 5.70 -0.72 -11.05
N ASP A 274 5.39 -1.64 -10.11
CA ASP A 274 5.85 -3.04 -10.12
C ASP A 274 4.68 -4.01 -10.43
N GLY A 275 3.65 -3.54 -11.14
CA GLY A 275 2.54 -4.38 -11.58
C GLY A 275 3.00 -5.51 -12.48
N GLU A 276 2.29 -6.66 -12.49
CA GLU A 276 2.64 -7.82 -13.33
C GLU A 276 2.74 -7.42 -14.81
N GLY A 277 3.95 -7.54 -15.37
CA GLY A 277 4.24 -7.18 -16.77
C GLY A 277 4.39 -5.68 -17.03
N ALA A 278 4.38 -4.83 -15.99
CA ALA A 278 4.53 -3.39 -16.14
C ALA A 278 5.92 -2.98 -16.62
N THR A 279 5.96 -1.95 -17.46
CA THR A 279 7.21 -1.29 -17.90
C THR A 279 7.25 0.18 -17.48
N ALA A 280 6.10 0.79 -17.14
CA ALA A 280 5.99 2.17 -16.70
C ALA A 280 4.92 2.36 -15.61
N LEU A 281 5.22 3.22 -14.63
CA LEU A 281 4.23 3.78 -13.71
C LEU A 281 3.37 4.79 -14.47
N PHE A 282 2.05 4.62 -14.41
CA PHE A 282 1.09 5.54 -14.96
C PHE A 282 0.31 6.27 -13.86
N GLU A 283 0.51 7.58 -13.75
CA GLU A 283 -0.19 8.46 -12.81
C GLU A 283 -1.28 9.26 -13.54
N VAL A 284 -2.47 9.32 -12.96
CA VAL A 284 -3.60 10.11 -13.50
C VAL A 284 -4.01 11.14 -12.46
N LYS A 285 -3.81 12.42 -12.78
CA LYS A 285 -4.23 13.57 -11.98
C LYS A 285 -5.47 14.20 -12.57
N ILE A 286 -6.57 14.18 -11.85
CA ILE A 286 -7.74 14.99 -12.15
C ILE A 286 -7.70 16.24 -11.26
N VAL A 287 -7.83 17.41 -11.88
CA VAL A 287 -7.92 18.70 -11.19
C VAL A 287 -9.17 19.45 -11.68
N GLY A 288 -9.61 20.44 -10.92
CA GLY A 288 -10.76 21.24 -11.30
C GLY A 288 -12.11 20.51 -11.22
N ALA A 289 -12.22 19.39 -10.52
CA ALA A 289 -13.48 18.67 -10.36
C ALA A 289 -14.42 19.38 -9.38
N LYS A 290 -15.73 19.11 -9.49
CA LYS A 290 -16.75 19.70 -8.64
C LYS A 290 -16.66 19.19 -7.20
N THR A 291 -16.44 17.88 -7.03
CA THR A 291 -16.28 17.23 -5.74
C THR A 291 -15.03 16.31 -5.72
N LYS A 292 -14.59 15.97 -4.52
CA LYS A 292 -13.48 15.00 -4.34
C LYS A 292 -13.86 13.63 -4.92
N GLU A 293 -15.08 13.19 -4.72
CA GLU A 293 -15.64 11.94 -5.21
C GLU A 293 -15.62 11.88 -6.74
N ASP A 294 -16.00 12.99 -7.40
CA ASP A 294 -15.92 13.10 -8.86
C ASP A 294 -14.47 12.95 -9.36
N ALA A 295 -13.52 13.65 -8.70
CA ALA A 295 -12.10 13.56 -9.05
C ALA A 295 -11.55 12.13 -8.87
N VAL A 296 -11.91 11.46 -7.78
CA VAL A 296 -11.55 10.05 -7.51
C VAL A 296 -12.13 9.15 -8.60
N THR A 297 -13.42 9.28 -8.92
CA THR A 297 -14.08 8.44 -9.91
C THR A 297 -13.48 8.62 -11.30
N LEU A 298 -13.24 9.87 -11.72
CA LEU A 298 -12.60 10.16 -13.00
C LEU A 298 -11.19 9.59 -13.09
N SER A 299 -10.34 9.83 -12.08
CA SER A 299 -8.95 9.35 -12.09
C SER A 299 -8.86 7.82 -12.09
N LYS A 300 -9.71 7.16 -11.29
CA LYS A 300 -9.78 5.68 -11.27
C LYS A 300 -10.31 5.12 -12.58
N SER A 301 -11.31 5.74 -13.21
CA SER A 301 -11.83 5.31 -14.51
C SER A 301 -10.74 5.32 -15.60
N VAL A 302 -9.89 6.33 -15.61
CA VAL A 302 -8.80 6.42 -16.59
C VAL A 302 -7.70 5.40 -16.30
N VAL A 303 -7.23 5.30 -15.04
CA VAL A 303 -6.12 4.42 -14.69
C VAL A 303 -6.47 2.92 -14.81
N THR A 304 -7.75 2.57 -14.76
CA THR A 304 -8.25 1.19 -14.94
C THR A 304 -8.59 0.85 -16.40
N SER A 305 -8.60 1.83 -17.31
CA SER A 305 -8.92 1.61 -18.71
C SER A 305 -7.83 0.79 -19.42
N SER A 306 -8.12 -0.45 -19.80
CA SER A 306 -7.18 -1.31 -20.53
C SER A 306 -6.66 -0.65 -21.82
N LEU A 307 -7.53 0.06 -22.56
CA LEU A 307 -7.11 0.77 -23.76
C LEU A 307 -6.17 1.93 -23.46
N THR A 308 -6.38 2.66 -22.37
CA THR A 308 -5.47 3.74 -21.95
C THR A 308 -4.13 3.15 -21.53
N LYS A 309 -4.14 2.08 -20.70
CA LYS A 309 -2.92 1.40 -20.25
C LYS A 309 -2.11 0.85 -21.44
N ALA A 310 -2.77 0.30 -22.47
CA ALA A 310 -2.12 -0.18 -23.70
C ALA A 310 -1.56 0.98 -24.53
N ALA A 311 -2.19 2.16 -24.53
CA ALA A 311 -1.63 3.37 -25.19
C ALA A 311 -0.34 3.82 -24.49
N ILE A 312 -0.29 3.82 -23.16
CA ILE A 312 0.92 4.11 -22.39
C ILE A 312 2.05 3.13 -22.74
N TYR A 313 1.75 1.82 -22.78
CA TYR A 313 2.73 0.80 -23.18
C TYR A 313 3.29 1.06 -24.60
N GLY A 314 2.42 1.47 -25.52
CA GLY A 314 2.79 1.79 -26.91
C GLY A 314 3.40 3.18 -27.10
N HIS A 315 3.61 3.97 -26.04
CA HIS A 315 4.04 5.36 -26.05
C HIS A 315 3.17 6.23 -26.98
N ASP A 316 1.90 5.87 -27.11
CA ASP A 316 0.89 6.52 -27.96
C ASP A 316 0.16 7.59 -27.12
N ALA A 317 0.26 8.86 -27.52
CA ALA A 317 -0.44 9.98 -26.89
C ALA A 317 -1.95 9.97 -27.15
N ASN A 318 -2.57 8.82 -26.96
CA ASN A 318 -3.98 8.55 -27.26
C ASN A 318 -4.93 9.19 -26.25
N TRP A 319 -5.02 10.51 -26.31
CA TRP A 319 -5.89 11.31 -25.47
C TRP A 319 -7.38 10.93 -25.62
N GLY A 320 -7.78 10.43 -26.79
CA GLY A 320 -9.15 9.97 -27.03
C GLY A 320 -9.56 8.85 -26.10
N ARG A 321 -8.64 7.92 -25.77
CA ARG A 321 -8.88 6.84 -24.81
C ARG A 321 -9.05 7.37 -23.38
N ILE A 322 -8.32 8.40 -23.01
CA ILE A 322 -8.43 9.07 -21.70
C ILE A 322 -9.79 9.76 -21.58
N LEU A 323 -10.19 10.60 -22.55
CA LEU A 323 -11.50 11.26 -22.54
C LEU A 323 -12.65 10.26 -22.59
N CYS A 324 -12.49 9.17 -23.37
CA CYS A 324 -13.47 8.09 -23.39
C CYS A 324 -13.64 7.46 -22.00
N ALA A 325 -12.53 7.15 -21.31
CA ALA A 325 -12.55 6.60 -19.96
C ALA A 325 -13.19 7.56 -18.93
N MET A 326 -12.92 8.84 -19.05
CA MET A 326 -13.61 9.86 -18.25
C MET A 326 -15.11 9.89 -18.57
N GLY A 327 -15.47 9.83 -19.85
CA GLY A 327 -16.86 9.94 -20.32
C GLY A 327 -17.79 8.82 -19.85
N TYR A 328 -17.30 7.59 -19.74
CA TYR A 328 -18.10 6.47 -19.22
C TYR A 328 -18.00 6.28 -17.70
N SER A 329 -17.26 7.12 -17.00
CA SER A 329 -17.08 7.04 -15.53
C SER A 329 -18.38 7.23 -14.73
N GLY A 330 -19.41 7.81 -15.33
CA GLY A 330 -20.66 8.21 -14.68
C GLY A 330 -20.64 9.64 -14.14
N VAL A 331 -19.48 10.29 -14.04
CA VAL A 331 -19.36 11.69 -13.63
C VAL A 331 -19.76 12.61 -14.79
N GLN A 332 -20.57 13.63 -14.47
CA GLN A 332 -20.96 14.64 -15.46
C GLN A 332 -19.93 15.77 -15.48
N PHE A 333 -19.35 16.03 -16.64
CA PHE A 333 -18.47 17.15 -16.91
C PHE A 333 -18.69 17.67 -18.34
N ASP A 334 -18.19 18.86 -18.64
CA ASP A 334 -18.26 19.45 -19.96
C ASP A 334 -17.00 19.08 -20.77
N PRO A 335 -17.08 18.14 -21.74
CA PRO A 335 -15.91 17.70 -22.48
C PRO A 335 -15.28 18.82 -23.34
N GLU A 336 -16.04 19.85 -23.70
CA GLU A 336 -15.56 21.00 -24.50
C GLU A 336 -14.74 21.99 -23.65
N LYS A 337 -14.58 21.77 -22.33
CA LYS A 337 -13.76 22.58 -21.43
C LYS A 337 -12.51 21.89 -20.94
N VAL A 338 -12.35 20.59 -21.20
CA VAL A 338 -11.24 19.81 -20.66
C VAL A 338 -9.92 20.25 -21.28
N ASP A 339 -8.92 20.48 -20.42
CA ASP A 339 -7.52 20.53 -20.81
C ASP A 339 -6.81 19.23 -20.41
N LEU A 340 -5.97 18.68 -21.27
CA LEU A 340 -5.19 17.48 -20.97
C LEU A 340 -3.70 17.68 -21.26
N TYR A 341 -2.88 17.18 -20.34
CA TYR A 341 -1.42 17.23 -20.45
C TYR A 341 -0.84 15.84 -20.23
N PHE A 342 0.27 15.53 -20.91
CA PHE A 342 1.21 14.50 -20.46
C PHE A 342 2.45 15.15 -19.85
N GLU A 343 2.96 14.53 -18.80
CA GLU A 343 4.14 14.99 -18.04
C GLU A 343 5.00 13.79 -17.63
N SER A 344 6.31 13.95 -17.76
CA SER A 344 7.33 13.04 -17.25
C SER A 344 8.61 13.83 -16.95
N ARG A 345 9.68 13.17 -16.53
CA ARG A 345 11.00 13.84 -16.42
C ARG A 345 11.50 14.42 -17.74
N ALA A 346 11.01 13.94 -18.87
CA ALA A 346 11.37 14.46 -20.20
C ALA A 346 10.68 15.79 -20.54
N GLY A 347 9.60 16.18 -19.85
CA GLY A 347 8.92 17.46 -20.07
C GLY A 347 7.42 17.38 -19.79
N LYS A 348 6.73 18.46 -20.15
CA LYS A 348 5.28 18.59 -20.05
C LYS A 348 4.71 19.14 -21.34
N LEU A 349 3.69 18.50 -21.89
CA LEU A 349 3.08 18.87 -23.17
C LEU A 349 1.56 18.93 -23.01
N LYS A 350 0.96 20.03 -23.46
CA LYS A 350 -0.50 20.16 -23.54
C LYS A 350 -0.98 19.48 -24.82
N ILE A 351 -1.81 18.49 -24.69
CA ILE A 351 -2.36 17.67 -25.79
C ILE A 351 -3.72 18.18 -26.23
N ILE A 352 -4.56 18.58 -25.25
CA ILE A 352 -5.90 19.11 -25.46
C ILE A 352 -6.06 20.45 -24.77
N GLU A 353 -6.70 21.37 -25.44
CA GLU A 353 -7.17 22.63 -24.89
C GLU A 353 -8.65 22.82 -25.22
N ASN A 354 -9.48 23.03 -24.16
CA ASN A 354 -10.94 23.19 -24.31
C ASN A 354 -11.56 22.10 -25.18
N GLY A 355 -11.25 20.85 -24.91
CA GLY A 355 -11.81 19.66 -25.58
C GLY A 355 -11.23 19.39 -26.98
N VAL A 356 -10.35 20.22 -27.50
CA VAL A 356 -9.83 20.12 -28.87
C VAL A 356 -8.32 19.87 -28.86
N SER A 357 -7.82 19.04 -29.78
CA SER A 357 -6.38 18.81 -29.93
C SER A 357 -5.63 20.12 -30.22
N THR A 358 -4.50 20.32 -29.57
CA THR A 358 -3.63 21.48 -29.76
C THR A 358 -2.80 21.39 -31.04
N GLY A 359 -2.82 20.25 -31.76
CA GLY A 359 -1.90 19.98 -32.89
C GLY A 359 -0.46 19.79 -32.43
N TYR A 360 -0.28 19.19 -31.26
CA TYR A 360 1.01 18.94 -30.62
C TYR A 360 1.97 18.13 -31.49
N ASP A 361 3.27 18.21 -31.18
CA ASP A 361 4.31 17.41 -31.84
C ASP A 361 4.27 15.96 -31.31
N GLU A 362 3.97 15.01 -32.19
CA GLU A 362 3.91 13.58 -31.89
C GLU A 362 5.27 13.03 -31.42
N ALA A 363 6.38 13.49 -31.96
CA ALA A 363 7.72 13.05 -31.55
C ALA A 363 8.03 13.51 -30.10
N GLU A 364 7.61 14.71 -29.74
CA GLU A 364 7.75 15.21 -28.39
C GLU A 364 6.84 14.45 -27.41
N ALA A 365 5.59 14.16 -27.81
CA ALA A 365 4.67 13.36 -27.01
C ALA A 365 5.24 11.95 -26.76
N THR A 366 5.72 11.28 -27.80
CA THR A 366 6.37 9.97 -27.69
C THR A 366 7.58 10.00 -26.74
N ARG A 367 8.42 11.06 -26.84
CA ARG A 367 9.57 11.24 -25.95
C ARG A 367 9.16 11.33 -24.47
N ILE A 368 8.08 12.05 -24.18
CA ILE A 368 7.53 12.18 -22.81
C ILE A 368 6.98 10.83 -22.32
N LEU A 369 6.26 10.11 -23.18
CA LEU A 369 5.62 8.84 -22.85
C LEU A 369 6.59 7.65 -22.78
N SER A 370 7.83 7.81 -23.26
CA SER A 370 8.87 6.76 -23.23
C SER A 370 9.61 6.67 -21.88
N GLU A 371 9.23 7.50 -20.91
CA GLU A 371 9.81 7.50 -19.58
C GLU A 371 9.15 6.43 -18.68
N ASP A 372 9.86 5.99 -17.65
CA ASP A 372 9.42 4.97 -16.68
C ASP A 372 8.33 5.45 -15.71
N GLU A 373 8.12 6.78 -15.59
CA GLU A 373 7.00 7.41 -14.88
C GLU A 373 6.31 8.42 -15.81
N VAL A 374 5.03 8.20 -16.08
CA VAL A 374 4.21 9.05 -16.95
C VAL A 374 2.98 9.54 -16.21
N THR A 375 2.71 10.84 -16.26
CA THR A 375 1.52 11.46 -15.67
C THR A 375 0.60 12.01 -16.75
N ALA A 376 -0.67 11.62 -16.73
CA ALA A 376 -1.73 12.33 -17.45
C ALA A 376 -2.44 13.29 -16.47
N ILE A 377 -2.54 14.57 -16.85
CA ILE A 377 -3.21 15.60 -16.03
C ILE A 377 -4.42 16.10 -16.81
N ALA A 378 -5.62 15.89 -16.30
CA ALA A 378 -6.86 16.41 -16.88
C ALA A 378 -7.49 17.47 -15.96
N ASP A 379 -7.64 18.67 -16.48
CA ASP A 379 -8.38 19.76 -15.83
C ASP A 379 -9.81 19.84 -16.40
N VAL A 380 -10.78 19.55 -15.59
CA VAL A 380 -12.21 19.55 -15.98
C VAL A 380 -12.91 20.89 -15.74
N LYS A 381 -12.24 21.86 -15.13
CA LYS A 381 -12.67 23.27 -14.95
C LYS A 381 -14.07 23.45 -14.35
N MET A 382 -14.44 22.59 -13.39
CA MET A 382 -15.76 22.61 -12.75
C MET A 382 -15.72 23.06 -11.28
N GLY A 383 -14.54 23.13 -10.67
CA GLY A 383 -14.32 23.45 -9.25
C GLY A 383 -12.86 23.39 -8.87
N ASP A 384 -12.58 23.10 -7.59
CA ASP A 384 -11.21 23.07 -7.05
C ASP A 384 -10.78 21.69 -6.56
N ALA A 385 -11.67 20.70 -6.63
CA ALA A 385 -11.37 19.36 -6.14
C ALA A 385 -10.39 18.63 -7.07
N LYS A 386 -9.57 17.79 -6.47
CA LYS A 386 -8.53 17.02 -7.18
C LYS A 386 -8.36 15.65 -6.59
N ALA A 387 -7.89 14.70 -7.40
CA ALA A 387 -7.45 13.37 -6.99
C ALA A 387 -6.34 12.86 -7.91
N THR A 388 -5.54 11.95 -7.39
CA THR A 388 -4.48 11.26 -8.14
C THR A 388 -4.68 9.76 -7.99
N ALA A 389 -4.65 9.03 -9.10
CA ALA A 389 -4.67 7.57 -9.12
C ALA A 389 -3.38 7.05 -9.78
N TRP A 390 -2.96 5.85 -9.38
CA TRP A 390 -1.74 5.20 -9.87
C TRP A 390 -2.05 3.83 -10.45
N GLY A 391 -1.43 3.50 -11.55
CA GLY A 391 -1.46 2.22 -12.19
C GLY A 391 -0.18 2.00 -12.99
N CYS A 392 -0.23 1.05 -13.90
CA CYS A 392 0.86 0.78 -14.82
C CYS A 392 0.31 0.67 -16.24
N ASP A 393 1.21 0.62 -17.20
CA ASP A 393 0.91 0.23 -18.56
C ASP A 393 0.42 -1.22 -18.67
N LEU A 394 -0.02 -1.64 -19.86
CA LEU A 394 -0.50 -3.00 -20.13
C LEU A 394 -0.12 -3.40 -21.55
N THR A 395 0.51 -4.57 -21.70
CA THR A 395 0.68 -5.25 -22.99
C THR A 395 -0.39 -6.33 -23.16
N TYR A 396 -0.81 -6.60 -24.43
CA TYR A 396 -1.71 -7.70 -24.77
C TYR A 396 -0.91 -8.95 -25.12
#